data_f9a03da3d6a35ce51ab91badca516938
#
_entry.id   f9a03da3d6a35ce51ab91badca516938
#
_cell.length_a   1.000
_cell.length_b   1.000
_cell.length_c   1.000
_cell.angle_alpha   90.00
_cell.angle_beta   90.00
_cell.angle_gamma   90.00
#
_symmetry.space_group_name_H-M   'P 1'
#
loop_
_entity.id
_entity.type
_entity.pdbx_description
1 polymer ?
#
loop_
_entity_poly.entity_id
_entity_poly.type
_entity_poly.pdbx_seq_one_letter_code
_entity_poly.pdbx_strand_id
1 'polypeptide(L)'
;LPLLALGLAALICVATGAFTSVSAVRAAEVNVVGDSNALLTLTPYNGPNGAYFVDGNGDGAYELALSSDHRGINVNATIVLHDVFTITNNGTQQVRVTITGIGDHTNNISFGSLDTGMTLGVGQSVTVSVRIDTHGLTDGDRILDSIIISAEA
;
A
#
# COMPACT_ATOMS: atom_id res chain seq x y z
N LEU A 1 16.68 6.32 -72.20
CA LEU A 1 16.44 5.11 -71.35
C LEU A 1 17.20 5.10 -70.08
N PRO A 2 18.50 5.45 -70.01
CA PRO A 2 19.23 5.46 -68.71
C PRO A 2 18.74 6.53 -67.72
N LEU A 3 18.26 7.67 -68.23
CA LEU A 3 17.68 8.75 -67.39
C LEU A 3 16.34 8.32 -66.73
N LEU A 4 15.53 7.55 -67.43
CA LEU A 4 14.27 7.02 -66.86
C LEU A 4 14.52 6.00 -65.79
N ALA A 5 15.54 5.12 -65.93
CA ALA A 5 15.93 4.14 -64.95
C ALA A 5 16.51 4.81 -63.68
N LEU A 6 17.26 5.90 -63.83
CA LEU A 6 17.79 6.65 -62.70
C LEU A 6 16.68 7.36 -61.91
N GLY A 7 15.69 7.93 -62.64
CA GLY A 7 14.55 8.56 -61.99
C GLY A 7 13.66 7.55 -61.21
N LEU A 8 13.48 6.35 -61.73
CA LEU A 8 12.72 5.32 -61.07
C LEU A 8 13.46 4.77 -59.82
N ALA A 9 14.78 4.61 -59.91
CA ALA A 9 15.59 4.20 -58.78
C ALA A 9 15.58 5.23 -57.66
N ALA A 10 15.64 6.54 -57.99
CA ALA A 10 15.54 7.60 -57.02
C ALA A 10 14.16 7.68 -56.34
N LEU A 11 13.09 7.41 -57.11
CA LEU A 11 11.72 7.37 -56.59
C LEU A 11 11.51 6.23 -55.64
N ILE A 12 12.10 5.05 -55.90
CA ILE A 12 12.02 3.88 -55.02
C ILE A 12 12.81 4.16 -53.72
N CYS A 13 13.95 4.79 -53.77
CA CYS A 13 14.73 5.16 -52.58
C CYS A 13 13.99 6.15 -51.68
N VAL A 14 13.22 7.08 -52.26
CA VAL A 14 12.41 8.03 -51.49
C VAL A 14 11.16 7.35 -50.88
N ALA A 15 10.58 6.36 -51.58
CA ALA A 15 9.39 5.63 -51.10
C ALA A 15 9.72 4.63 -50.01
N THR A 16 10.98 4.20 -49.87
CA THR A 16 11.44 3.31 -48.79
C THR A 16 11.99 4.06 -47.56
N GLY A 17 11.55 5.32 -47.34
CA GLY A 17 11.88 6.07 -46.14
C GLY A 17 11.49 5.25 -44.89
N ALA A 18 12.44 4.47 -44.39
CA ALA A 18 12.25 3.70 -43.17
C ALA A 18 12.01 4.68 -42.02
N PHE A 19 10.88 4.55 -41.34
CA PHE A 19 10.67 5.26 -40.10
C PHE A 19 11.73 4.82 -39.10
N THR A 20 12.68 5.68 -38.80
CA THR A 20 13.76 5.41 -37.83
C THR A 20 13.32 5.56 -36.40
N SER A 21 12.22 6.27 -36.18
CA SER A 21 11.60 6.39 -34.85
C SER A 21 10.10 6.70 -34.98
N VAL A 22 9.33 6.13 -34.10
CA VAL A 22 7.92 6.47 -33.89
C VAL A 22 7.76 6.85 -32.43
N SER A 23 7.23 8.06 -32.17
CA SER A 23 6.89 8.53 -30.83
C SER A 23 5.38 8.64 -30.70
N ALA A 24 4.82 8.02 -29.67
CA ALA A 24 3.42 8.14 -29.32
C ALA A 24 3.31 8.77 -27.92
N VAL A 25 2.71 9.96 -27.85
CA VAL A 25 2.40 10.63 -26.59
C VAL A 25 1.10 10.08 -26.05
N ARG A 26 1.10 9.64 -24.79
CA ARG A 26 -0.09 9.22 -24.05
C ARG A 26 -0.28 10.15 -22.87
N ALA A 27 -1.51 10.59 -22.66
CA ALA A 27 -1.87 11.29 -21.44
C ALA A 27 -1.97 10.25 -20.30
N ALA A 28 -1.39 10.58 -19.15
CA ALA A 28 -1.53 9.84 -17.91
C ALA A 28 -1.94 10.82 -16.82
N GLU A 29 -2.95 10.44 -16.05
CA GLU A 29 -3.41 11.17 -14.88
C GLU A 29 -3.28 10.25 -13.66
N VAL A 30 -2.62 10.75 -12.62
CA VAL A 30 -2.48 10.05 -11.35
C VAL A 30 -2.98 10.97 -10.25
N ASN A 31 -4.07 10.56 -9.61
CA ASN A 31 -4.67 11.28 -8.49
C ASN A 31 -4.32 10.56 -7.19
N VAL A 32 -3.95 11.34 -6.17
CA VAL A 32 -3.81 10.86 -4.80
C VAL A 32 -5.17 10.99 -4.11
N VAL A 33 -5.62 9.92 -3.48
CA VAL A 33 -6.92 9.87 -2.78
C VAL A 33 -6.70 9.31 -1.36
N GLY A 34 -7.65 9.58 -0.46
CA GLY A 34 -7.63 9.04 0.90
C GLY A 34 -7.82 7.51 0.92
N ASP A 35 -7.47 6.88 2.04
CA ASP A 35 -7.41 5.43 2.23
C ASP A 35 -8.70 4.69 1.87
N SER A 36 -9.87 5.31 2.10
CA SER A 36 -11.17 4.71 1.76
C SER A 36 -11.47 4.62 0.26
N ASN A 37 -10.70 5.32 -0.59
CA ASN A 37 -10.93 5.39 -2.05
C ASN A 37 -9.68 4.99 -2.86
N ALA A 38 -8.64 4.51 -2.20
CA ALA A 38 -7.39 4.11 -2.83
C ALA A 38 -7.51 2.73 -3.52
N LEU A 39 -6.54 2.38 -4.35
CA LEU A 39 -6.42 1.04 -4.94
C LEU A 39 -6.24 -0.05 -3.86
N LEU A 40 -5.56 0.29 -2.78
CA LEU A 40 -5.53 -0.49 -1.55
C LEU A 40 -6.36 0.29 -0.51
N THR A 41 -7.61 -0.09 -0.33
CA THR A 41 -8.52 0.59 0.60
C THR A 41 -8.28 0.11 2.02
N LEU A 42 -8.12 1.07 2.93
CA LEU A 42 -8.01 0.85 4.36
C LEU A 42 -9.26 1.40 5.04
N THR A 43 -9.92 0.60 5.88
CA THR A 43 -11.12 1.04 6.61
C THR A 43 -11.12 0.49 8.03
N PRO A 44 -11.59 1.27 9.03
CA PRO A 44 -11.83 0.75 10.37
C PRO A 44 -12.78 -0.45 10.30
N TYR A 45 -12.52 -1.48 11.11
CA TYR A 45 -13.46 -2.59 11.22
C TYR A 45 -14.75 -2.14 11.91
N ASN A 46 -15.89 -2.66 11.47
CA ASN A 46 -17.18 -2.34 12.08
C ASN A 46 -17.37 -3.17 13.36
N GLY A 47 -16.63 -2.83 14.40
CA GLY A 47 -16.62 -3.49 15.70
C GLY A 47 -15.90 -2.62 16.74
N PRO A 48 -15.85 -3.06 18.01
CA PRO A 48 -15.32 -2.23 19.11
C PRO A 48 -13.86 -1.87 18.92
N ASN A 49 -13.04 -2.74 18.34
CA ASN A 49 -11.62 -2.47 18.14
C ASN A 49 -11.34 -1.62 16.89
N GLY A 50 -12.31 -1.42 16.00
CA GLY A 50 -12.19 -0.47 14.89
C GLY A 50 -11.99 0.98 15.35
N ALA A 51 -12.37 1.30 16.59
CA ALA A 51 -12.10 2.60 17.20
C ALA A 51 -10.62 2.91 17.41
N TYR A 52 -9.71 1.92 17.28
CA TYR A 52 -8.26 2.13 17.31
C TYR A 52 -7.65 2.47 15.95
N PHE A 53 -8.45 2.47 14.88
CA PHE A 53 -8.02 2.84 13.55
C PHE A 53 -8.84 4.03 13.07
N VAL A 54 -8.27 5.22 13.16
CA VAL A 54 -8.99 6.49 13.04
C VAL A 54 -8.27 7.44 12.09
N ASP A 55 -9.02 8.28 11.41
CA ASP A 55 -8.51 9.48 10.73
C ASP A 55 -8.60 10.64 11.73
N GLY A 56 -7.56 10.77 12.56
CA GLY A 56 -7.55 11.68 13.71
C GLY A 56 -7.43 13.15 13.33
N ASN A 57 -6.85 13.46 12.17
CA ASN A 57 -6.59 14.81 11.68
C ASN A 57 -7.49 15.19 10.50
N GLY A 58 -8.28 14.25 9.94
CA GLY A 58 -9.22 14.50 8.84
C GLY A 58 -8.55 14.67 7.48
N ASP A 59 -7.33 14.15 7.29
CA ASP A 59 -6.60 14.22 6.02
C ASP A 59 -6.95 13.07 5.05
N GLY A 60 -7.77 12.13 5.49
CA GLY A 60 -8.19 10.96 4.73
C GLY A 60 -7.26 9.75 4.88
N ALA A 61 -6.17 9.86 5.64
CA ALA A 61 -5.31 8.76 6.01
C ALA A 61 -5.68 8.22 7.41
N TYR A 62 -5.78 6.90 7.55
CA TYR A 62 -6.07 6.28 8.83
C TYR A 62 -4.80 6.00 9.63
N GLU A 63 -4.89 6.18 10.93
CA GLU A 63 -3.82 5.96 11.88
C GLU A 63 -4.19 4.88 12.90
N LEU A 64 -3.20 4.07 13.30
CA LEU A 64 -3.37 3.09 14.38
C LEU A 64 -3.12 3.78 15.73
N ALA A 65 -4.19 4.18 16.41
CA ALA A 65 -4.18 4.93 17.67
C ALA A 65 -4.38 4.02 18.89
N LEU A 66 -3.36 3.27 19.26
CA LEU A 66 -3.41 2.34 20.42
C LEU A 66 -3.13 3.03 21.75
N SER A 67 -2.66 4.25 21.74
CA SER A 67 -2.25 5.03 22.92
C SER A 67 -2.70 6.49 22.82
N SER A 68 -3.97 6.75 22.56
CA SER A 68 -4.53 8.11 22.57
C SER A 68 -4.83 8.58 24.01
N ASP A 69 -4.75 9.90 24.25
CA ASP A 69 -5.13 10.57 25.50
C ASP A 69 -4.36 10.10 26.76
N HIS A 70 -3.05 9.87 26.66
CA HIS A 70 -2.21 9.38 27.75
C HIS A 70 -2.60 7.99 28.29
N ARG A 71 -3.41 7.26 27.54
CA ARG A 71 -3.74 5.87 27.83
C ARG A 71 -2.79 4.99 27.01
N GLY A 72 -1.79 4.44 27.66
CA GLY A 72 -0.88 3.48 27.07
C GLY A 72 -1.40 2.06 27.18
N ILE A 73 -0.61 1.13 26.69
CA ILE A 73 -0.79 -0.31 26.87
C ILE A 73 -0.13 -0.71 28.18
N ASN A 74 -0.75 -1.60 28.95
CA ASN A 74 -0.19 -2.08 30.21
C ASN A 74 1.19 -2.70 30.02
N VAL A 75 2.12 -2.40 30.91
CA VAL A 75 3.42 -3.08 30.95
C VAL A 75 3.26 -4.55 31.37
N ASN A 76 4.20 -5.39 30.97
CA ASN A 76 4.28 -6.80 31.32
C ASN A 76 2.99 -7.57 31.00
N ALA A 77 2.43 -7.36 29.83
CA ALA A 77 1.18 -7.94 29.35
C ALA A 77 1.29 -8.39 27.89
N THR A 78 0.46 -9.35 27.50
CA THR A 78 0.16 -9.64 26.10
C THR A 78 -1.27 -9.21 25.79
N ILE A 79 -1.43 -8.35 24.79
CA ILE A 79 -2.72 -7.81 24.38
C ILE A 79 -2.98 -8.25 22.94
N VAL A 80 -4.19 -8.72 22.67
CA VAL A 80 -4.65 -9.06 21.33
C VAL A 80 -5.92 -8.27 21.04
N LEU A 81 -5.83 -7.40 20.04
CA LEU A 81 -6.97 -6.67 19.51
C LEU A 81 -7.40 -7.38 18.22
N HIS A 82 -8.50 -8.10 18.30
CA HIS A 82 -9.08 -8.76 17.13
C HIS A 82 -9.82 -7.72 16.28
N ASP A 83 -9.69 -7.84 14.96
CA ASP A 83 -10.51 -7.11 14.01
C ASP A 83 -10.44 -5.58 14.21
N VAL A 84 -9.27 -5.01 13.97
CA VAL A 84 -9.02 -3.56 14.13
C VAL A 84 -9.37 -2.79 12.86
N PHE A 85 -8.90 -3.27 11.71
CA PHE A 85 -9.18 -2.65 10.41
C PHE A 85 -9.19 -3.69 9.29
N THR A 86 -9.68 -3.28 8.14
CA THR A 86 -9.75 -4.11 6.93
C THR A 86 -8.93 -3.49 5.82
N ILE A 87 -8.18 -4.33 5.12
CA ILE A 87 -7.46 -3.97 3.89
C ILE A 87 -8.17 -4.64 2.73
N THR A 88 -8.56 -3.86 1.71
CA THR A 88 -9.23 -4.37 0.51
C THR A 88 -8.42 -4.03 -0.74
N ASN A 89 -8.19 -5.01 -1.60
CA ASN A 89 -7.59 -4.79 -2.90
C ASN A 89 -8.65 -4.35 -3.91
N ASN A 90 -8.75 -3.06 -4.19
CA ASN A 90 -9.60 -2.48 -5.23
C ASN A 90 -8.88 -2.30 -6.57
N GLY A 91 -7.65 -2.77 -6.68
CA GLY A 91 -6.87 -2.74 -7.92
C GLY A 91 -7.39 -3.73 -8.96
N THR A 92 -6.72 -3.79 -10.09
CA THR A 92 -7.08 -4.64 -11.24
C THR A 92 -6.29 -5.94 -11.30
N GLN A 93 -5.38 -6.17 -10.36
CA GLN A 93 -4.56 -7.37 -10.29
C GLN A 93 -4.34 -7.83 -8.84
N GLN A 94 -3.97 -9.09 -8.69
CA GLN A 94 -3.61 -9.67 -7.41
C GLN A 94 -2.36 -8.99 -6.87
N VAL A 95 -2.33 -8.74 -5.55
CA VAL A 95 -1.19 -8.12 -4.86
C VAL A 95 -0.79 -8.92 -3.63
N ARG A 96 0.48 -8.85 -3.26
CA ARG A 96 0.99 -9.31 -1.97
C ARG A 96 1.06 -8.12 -1.02
N VAL A 97 0.31 -8.19 0.07
CA VAL A 97 0.25 -7.13 1.08
C VAL A 97 1.13 -7.49 2.27
N THR A 98 1.94 -6.54 2.73
CA THR A 98 2.76 -6.66 3.94
C THR A 98 2.54 -5.45 4.85
N ILE A 99 2.66 -5.66 6.17
CA ILE A 99 2.69 -4.60 7.17
C ILE A 99 4.05 -4.65 7.87
N THR A 100 4.75 -3.52 7.92
CA THR A 100 6.03 -3.36 8.59
C THR A 100 5.94 -2.27 9.64
N GLY A 101 6.29 -2.57 10.87
CA GLY A 101 6.40 -1.58 11.94
C GLY A 101 7.72 -0.79 11.85
N ILE A 102 7.67 0.49 12.19
CA ILE A 102 8.82 1.37 12.36
C ILE A 102 8.81 1.87 13.80
N GLY A 103 9.92 1.72 14.53
CA GLY A 103 10.03 2.13 15.93
C GLY A 103 11.07 1.31 16.68
N ASP A 104 11.20 1.57 17.99
CA ASP A 104 12.26 1.00 18.82
C ASP A 104 12.00 -0.47 19.23
N HIS A 105 10.73 -0.87 19.32
CA HIS A 105 10.33 -2.18 19.82
C HIS A 105 9.40 -2.92 18.85
N THR A 106 9.74 -2.92 17.56
CA THR A 106 8.91 -3.54 16.49
C THR A 106 8.71 -5.03 16.67
N ASN A 107 9.60 -5.74 17.35
CA ASN A 107 9.45 -7.16 17.67
C ASN A 107 8.35 -7.44 18.72
N ASN A 108 7.88 -6.40 19.38
CA ASN A 108 6.84 -6.48 20.41
C ASN A 108 5.41 -6.33 19.85
N ILE A 109 5.28 -6.13 18.51
CA ILE A 109 3.99 -6.04 17.82
C ILE A 109 3.97 -6.97 16.60
N SER A 110 2.81 -7.52 16.30
CA SER A 110 2.59 -8.42 15.17
C SER A 110 1.20 -8.20 14.56
N PHE A 111 1.16 -8.26 13.23
CA PHE A 111 -0.03 -8.19 12.39
C PHE A 111 -0.37 -9.55 11.77
N GLY A 112 0.15 -10.62 12.35
CA GLY A 112 -0.09 -12.00 11.94
C GLY A 112 0.54 -12.35 10.58
N SER A 113 -0.23 -12.91 9.67
CA SER A 113 0.27 -13.29 8.34
C SER A 113 0.76 -12.12 7.50
N LEU A 114 0.33 -10.90 7.81
CA LEU A 114 0.75 -9.69 7.11
C LEU A 114 2.17 -9.25 7.47
N ASP A 115 2.75 -9.72 8.57
CA ASP A 115 4.16 -9.48 8.90
C ASP A 115 5.11 -10.12 7.86
N THR A 116 4.70 -11.23 7.27
CA THR A 116 5.45 -11.96 6.23
C THR A 116 4.88 -11.77 4.83
N GLY A 117 3.69 -11.23 4.74
CA GLY A 117 2.94 -10.93 3.52
C GLY A 117 1.87 -11.95 3.18
N MET A 118 0.72 -11.42 2.78
CA MET A 118 -0.48 -12.16 2.37
C MET A 118 -0.92 -11.73 0.97
N THR A 119 -1.27 -12.69 0.14
CA THR A 119 -1.79 -12.42 -1.20
C THR A 119 -3.28 -12.11 -1.17
N LEU A 120 -3.67 -10.99 -1.77
CA LEU A 120 -5.05 -10.57 -1.97
C LEU A 120 -5.38 -10.51 -3.46
N GLY A 121 -6.36 -11.29 -3.90
CA GLY A 121 -6.94 -11.16 -5.24
C GLY A 121 -7.75 -9.87 -5.39
N VAL A 122 -8.13 -9.57 -6.61
CA VAL A 122 -8.98 -8.40 -6.93
C VAL A 122 -10.30 -8.48 -6.17
N GLY A 123 -10.66 -7.41 -5.46
CA GLY A 123 -11.86 -7.32 -4.63
C GLY A 123 -11.80 -8.10 -3.32
N GLN A 124 -10.71 -8.79 -3.02
CA GLN A 124 -10.56 -9.50 -1.75
C GLN A 124 -10.14 -8.56 -0.62
N SER A 125 -10.57 -8.91 0.58
CA SER A 125 -10.25 -8.18 1.80
C SER A 125 -9.63 -9.11 2.84
N VAL A 126 -8.80 -8.52 3.71
CA VAL A 126 -8.30 -9.15 4.93
C VAL A 126 -8.58 -8.24 6.12
N THR A 127 -9.07 -8.83 7.21
CA THR A 127 -9.23 -8.14 8.48
C THR A 127 -7.97 -8.30 9.31
N VAL A 128 -7.46 -7.20 9.84
CA VAL A 128 -6.19 -7.14 10.56
C VAL A 128 -6.46 -7.14 12.06
N SER A 129 -5.83 -8.08 12.75
CA SER A 129 -5.74 -8.13 14.21
C SER A 129 -4.34 -7.73 14.63
N VAL A 130 -4.22 -7.10 15.80
CA VAL A 130 -2.94 -6.60 16.32
C VAL A 130 -2.62 -7.32 17.62
N ARG A 131 -1.46 -7.97 17.70
CA ARG A 131 -0.93 -8.57 18.92
C ARG A 131 0.24 -7.73 19.40
N ILE A 132 0.22 -7.39 20.69
CA ILE A 132 1.26 -6.60 21.33
C ILE A 132 1.74 -7.34 22.57
N ASP A 133 3.05 -7.45 22.71
CA ASP A 133 3.70 -8.08 23.85
C ASP A 133 4.60 -7.06 24.55
N THR A 134 4.23 -6.64 25.74
CA THR A 134 4.96 -5.65 26.54
C THR A 134 5.85 -6.25 27.62
N HIS A 135 6.06 -7.59 27.61
CA HIS A 135 7.00 -8.21 28.53
C HIS A 135 8.42 -7.70 28.28
N GLY A 136 9.07 -7.28 29.34
CA GLY A 136 10.42 -6.68 29.29
C GLY A 136 10.47 -5.21 28.91
N LEU A 137 9.31 -4.59 28.64
CA LEU A 137 9.20 -3.15 28.45
C LEU A 137 8.87 -2.44 29.76
N THR A 138 9.21 -1.16 29.84
CA THR A 138 9.00 -0.29 31.02
C THR A 138 8.05 0.84 30.66
N ASP A 139 7.54 1.51 31.69
CA ASP A 139 6.72 2.71 31.50
C ASP A 139 7.51 3.79 30.76
N GLY A 140 6.92 4.32 29.69
CA GLY A 140 7.53 5.30 28.81
C GLY A 140 8.17 4.73 27.54
N ASP A 141 8.33 3.40 27.43
CA ASP A 141 8.84 2.79 26.20
C ASP A 141 7.84 2.96 25.04
N ARG A 142 8.38 3.28 23.88
CA ARG A 142 7.59 3.47 22.64
C ARG A 142 7.79 2.27 21.71
N ILE A 143 6.70 1.59 21.40
CA ILE A 143 6.76 0.36 20.59
C ILE A 143 6.90 0.72 19.10
N LEU A 144 6.03 1.59 18.59
CA LEU A 144 6.00 2.00 17.18
C LEU A 144 5.94 3.51 17.06
N ASP A 145 6.58 4.02 16.00
CA ASP A 145 6.42 5.38 15.48
C ASP A 145 5.41 5.42 14.34
N SER A 146 5.44 4.39 13.49
CA SER A 146 4.55 4.26 12.34
C SER A 146 4.45 2.81 11.86
N ILE A 147 3.50 2.55 10.98
CA ILE A 147 3.40 1.33 10.18
C ILE A 147 3.48 1.67 8.71
N ILE A 148 4.09 0.79 7.93
CA ILE A 148 4.10 0.85 6.47
C ILE A 148 3.28 -0.34 5.97
N ILE A 149 2.25 -0.05 5.18
CA ILE A 149 1.45 -1.05 4.48
C ILE A 149 1.87 -1.00 3.01
N SER A 150 2.44 -2.09 2.53
CA SER A 150 2.94 -2.20 1.15
C SER A 150 2.10 -3.22 0.38
N ALA A 151 1.87 -2.95 -0.90
CA ALA A 151 1.25 -3.87 -1.84
C ALA A 151 2.13 -4.01 -3.08
N GLU A 152 2.48 -5.24 -3.43
CA GLU A 152 3.30 -5.58 -4.60
C GLU A 152 2.54 -6.56 -5.49
N ALA A 153 2.57 -6.31 -6.81
CA ALA A 153 1.91 -7.15 -7.81
C ALA A 153 2.85 -8.23 -8.37
#